data_d63826998c8affa11e86442f95937e07
#
_entry.id   d63826998c8affa11e86442f95937e07
#
_cell.length_a   1.000
_cell.length_b   1.000
_cell.length_c   1.000
_cell.angle_alpha   90.00
_cell.angle_beta   90.00
_cell.angle_gamma   90.00
#
_symmetry.space_group_name_H-M   'P 1'
#
loop_
_entity.id
_entity.type
_entity.pdbx_description
1 polymer ?
#
loop_
_entity_poly.entity_id
_entity_poly.type
_entity_poly.pdbx_seq_one_letter_code
_entity_poly.pdbx_strand_id
1 'polypeptide(L)'
;MELAAFIRAKEGAIVAEWEAFAQTYLPSAAHMDRSALRDHIIGLLRFIANDLETSQTERQRSEKAKGQGPKEGGSRDSAAETHADVRFTGGFDTVEMISEFRALRAGVIKLWRAEWSKTEAVDILPDLLRFNEAIDQVMTESLSRFTNKVNHSGSLFIGTLVNDLRGPLVASNNSAQALVMRGKLDDEQVKLVSQIETGTSRTTRLVSSLIDAVLIRLNKGVPIAPAPMDMGTAVQEAAKEVQAAHPGRKILIETSGDLKGEWDRARVGQILSNLISNALLHGLKTSPIAVAAKGAGQEVILSVHNEGAIPPGVVATVFDPLPRGEDENQIPDEKARLDLGLFITQGIVTAHGGKITVTSSEEEGTIFTAHLPRKNSKL
;
A
#
# COMPACT_ATOMS: atom_id res chain seq x y z
N MET A 1 8.78 19.65 42.65
CA MET A 1 7.64 20.13 41.83
C MET A 1 7.23 18.97 40.96
N GLU A 2 5.97 18.56 41.00
CA GLU A 2 5.40 17.52 40.14
C GLU A 2 5.57 17.89 38.66
N LEU A 3 5.69 16.89 37.79
CA LEU A 3 6.01 17.11 36.37
C LEU A 3 4.93 17.91 35.64
N ALA A 4 3.65 17.66 35.92
CA ALA A 4 2.54 18.41 35.30
C ALA A 4 2.62 19.93 35.64
N ALA A 5 2.84 20.26 36.93
CA ALA A 5 3.02 21.64 37.39
C ALA A 5 4.26 22.29 36.76
N PHE A 6 5.34 21.52 36.59
CA PHE A 6 6.54 21.97 35.90
C PHE A 6 6.28 22.32 34.44
N ILE A 7 5.63 21.41 33.68
CA ILE A 7 5.29 21.64 32.27
C ILE A 7 4.50 22.93 32.10
N ARG A 8 3.50 23.19 32.95
CA ARG A 8 2.71 24.42 32.92
C ARG A 8 3.55 25.66 33.23
N ALA A 9 4.37 25.60 34.31
CA ALA A 9 5.17 26.72 34.74
C ALA A 9 6.30 27.08 33.78
N LYS A 10 6.82 26.12 33.04
CA LYS A 10 8.00 26.26 32.14
C LYS A 10 7.65 26.06 30.67
N GLU A 11 6.39 26.10 30.30
CA GLU A 11 5.91 25.92 28.92
C GLU A 11 6.75 26.69 27.90
N GLY A 12 6.98 27.98 28.14
CA GLY A 12 7.78 28.82 27.24
C GLY A 12 9.24 28.40 27.10
N ALA A 13 9.88 27.94 28.20
CA ALA A 13 11.26 27.47 28.16
C ALA A 13 11.38 26.12 27.39
N ILE A 14 10.42 25.21 27.59
CA ILE A 14 10.35 23.92 26.90
C ILE A 14 10.17 24.16 25.40
N VAL A 15 9.23 25.02 25.01
CA VAL A 15 8.97 25.38 23.61
C VAL A 15 10.19 26.04 22.97
N ALA A 16 10.90 26.95 23.67
CA ALA A 16 12.09 27.59 23.13
C ALA A 16 13.22 26.59 22.85
N GLU A 17 13.46 25.63 23.75
CA GLU A 17 14.48 24.60 23.54
C GLU A 17 14.10 23.65 22.39
N TRP A 18 12.85 23.27 22.33
CA TRP A 18 12.34 22.45 21.22
C TRP A 18 12.42 23.19 19.87
N GLU A 19 12.06 24.49 19.82
CA GLU A 19 12.13 25.32 18.61
C GLU A 19 13.57 25.43 18.08
N ALA A 20 14.54 25.63 18.99
CA ALA A 20 15.95 25.65 18.62
C ALA A 20 16.41 24.33 17.97
N PHE A 21 15.94 23.20 18.51
CA PHE A 21 16.18 21.89 17.90
C PHE A 21 15.52 21.80 16.52
N ALA A 22 14.23 22.13 16.40
CA ALA A 22 13.47 22.01 15.16
C ALA A 22 14.11 22.83 14.02
N GLN A 23 14.48 24.06 14.29
CA GLN A 23 15.13 24.94 13.31
C GLN A 23 16.52 24.45 12.87
N THR A 24 17.21 23.71 13.72
CA THR A 24 18.58 23.24 13.44
C THR A 24 18.59 21.89 12.71
N TYR A 25 17.67 21.00 13.05
CA TYR A 25 17.75 19.59 12.66
C TYR A 25 16.58 19.09 11.79
N LEU A 26 15.53 19.89 11.62
CA LEU A 26 14.37 19.51 10.81
C LEU A 26 14.29 20.40 9.56
N PRO A 27 14.64 19.89 8.36
CA PRO A 27 14.61 20.67 7.12
C PRO A 27 13.25 21.32 6.84
N SER A 28 12.16 20.61 7.08
CA SER A 28 10.81 21.11 6.86
C SER A 28 10.43 22.26 7.81
N ALA A 29 10.96 22.27 9.02
CA ALA A 29 10.71 23.34 9.99
C ALA A 29 11.27 24.70 9.56
N ALA A 30 12.35 24.70 8.77
CA ALA A 30 12.98 25.94 8.27
C ALA A 30 12.06 26.74 7.31
N HIS A 31 11.08 26.08 6.73
CA HIS A 31 10.13 26.68 5.78
C HIS A 31 8.77 27.01 6.40
N MET A 32 8.55 26.68 7.68
CA MET A 32 7.32 26.96 8.40
C MET A 32 7.34 28.33 9.10
N ASP A 33 6.16 28.93 9.20
CA ASP A 33 5.98 30.09 10.08
C ASP A 33 6.20 29.69 11.55
N ARG A 34 6.97 30.53 12.28
CA ARG A 34 7.33 30.27 13.68
C ARG A 34 6.12 30.14 14.59
N SER A 35 5.06 30.93 14.38
CA SER A 35 3.84 30.83 15.19
C SER A 35 3.16 29.47 14.99
N ALA A 36 3.00 29.03 13.75
CA ALA A 36 2.45 27.71 13.42
C ALA A 36 3.31 26.57 13.95
N LEU A 37 4.63 26.73 13.97
CA LEU A 37 5.54 25.74 14.54
C LEU A 37 5.36 25.59 16.06
N ARG A 38 5.14 26.69 16.79
CA ARG A 38 5.06 26.74 18.27
C ARG A 38 3.68 26.36 18.81
N ASP A 39 2.62 26.86 18.21
CA ASP A 39 1.26 26.76 18.77
C ASP A 39 0.82 25.31 18.97
N HIS A 40 1.23 24.41 18.06
CA HIS A 40 0.88 22.99 18.15
C HIS A 40 1.65 22.28 19.27
N ILE A 41 2.92 22.62 19.50
CA ILE A 41 3.69 22.06 20.61
C ILE A 41 3.13 22.51 21.96
N ILE A 42 2.66 23.74 22.06
CA ILE A 42 1.94 24.23 23.24
C ILE A 42 0.69 23.39 23.50
N GLY A 43 -0.09 23.11 22.47
CA GLY A 43 -1.28 22.24 22.55
C GLY A 43 -0.94 20.84 23.07
N LEU A 44 0.12 20.24 22.55
CA LEU A 44 0.60 18.91 22.98
C LEU A 44 1.09 18.93 24.45
N LEU A 45 1.85 19.94 24.86
CA LEU A 45 2.33 20.07 26.24
C LEU A 45 1.18 20.22 27.23
N ARG A 46 0.16 21.01 26.89
CA ARG A 46 -1.06 21.18 27.71
C ARG A 46 -1.86 19.89 27.81
N PHE A 47 -1.99 19.15 26.69
CA PHE A 47 -2.63 17.84 26.71
C PHE A 47 -1.90 16.88 27.64
N ILE A 48 -0.57 16.77 27.50
CA ILE A 48 0.28 15.90 28.33
C ILE A 48 0.15 16.31 29.83
N ALA A 49 0.20 17.61 30.14
CA ALA A 49 0.07 18.08 31.53
C ALA A 49 -1.33 17.71 32.11
N ASN A 50 -2.41 17.87 31.34
CA ASN A 50 -3.75 17.47 31.75
C ASN A 50 -3.86 15.94 31.99
N ASP A 51 -3.23 15.14 31.12
CA ASP A 51 -3.21 13.70 31.26
C ASP A 51 -2.48 13.25 32.54
N LEU A 52 -1.37 13.91 32.87
CA LEU A 52 -0.61 13.66 34.11
C LEU A 52 -1.43 13.99 35.37
N GLU A 53 -2.26 15.01 35.34
CA GLU A 53 -3.13 15.41 36.48
C GLU A 53 -4.36 14.50 36.61
N THR A 54 -4.78 13.83 35.54
CA THR A 54 -6.00 12.99 35.55
C THR A 54 -5.70 11.66 36.21
N SER A 55 -6.51 11.29 37.24
CA SER A 55 -6.40 9.98 37.87
C SER A 55 -6.80 8.86 36.89
N GLN A 56 -5.98 7.84 36.78
CA GLN A 56 -6.20 6.72 35.89
C GLN A 56 -6.25 5.40 36.66
N THR A 57 -7.20 4.55 36.30
CA THR A 57 -7.27 3.17 36.80
C THR A 57 -6.18 2.29 36.17
N GLU A 58 -5.80 1.19 36.77
CA GLU A 58 -4.84 0.24 36.18
C GLU A 58 -5.29 -0.28 34.82
N ARG A 59 -6.61 -0.46 34.62
CA ARG A 59 -7.17 -0.86 33.33
C ARG A 59 -6.93 0.20 32.26
N GLN A 60 -7.18 1.47 32.56
CA GLN A 60 -6.95 2.58 31.63
C GLN A 60 -5.47 2.72 31.26
N ARG A 61 -4.56 2.52 32.22
CA ARG A 61 -3.11 2.48 31.96
C ARG A 61 -2.74 1.32 31.03
N SER A 62 -3.27 0.12 31.28
CA SER A 62 -3.02 -1.04 30.43
C SER A 62 -3.57 -0.85 29.02
N GLU A 63 -4.72 -0.22 28.86
CA GLU A 63 -5.31 0.11 27.54
C GLU A 63 -4.48 1.16 26.81
N LYS A 64 -3.99 2.19 27.51
CA LYS A 64 -3.05 3.19 26.94
C LYS A 64 -1.73 2.57 26.48
N ALA A 65 -1.12 1.74 27.30
CA ALA A 65 0.13 1.05 26.96
C ALA A 65 -0.01 0.14 25.71
N LYS A 66 -1.23 -0.28 25.37
CA LYS A 66 -1.56 -1.06 24.16
C LYS A 66 -1.96 -0.17 22.96
N GLY A 67 -1.91 1.15 23.10
CA GLY A 67 -2.42 2.07 22.06
C GLY A 67 -3.94 2.11 21.93
N GLN A 68 -4.67 1.62 22.93
CA GLN A 68 -6.14 1.54 23.01
C GLN A 68 -6.74 2.56 23.99
N GLY A 69 -5.99 3.59 24.35
CA GLY A 69 -6.45 4.64 25.25
C GLY A 69 -7.70 5.35 24.69
N PRO A 70 -8.55 5.93 25.55
CA PRO A 70 -9.73 6.66 25.11
C PRO A 70 -9.32 7.83 24.23
N LYS A 71 -9.89 7.91 23.02
CA LYS A 71 -9.78 9.10 22.19
C LYS A 71 -10.55 10.24 22.86
N GLU A 72 -10.03 11.46 22.81
CA GLU A 72 -10.79 12.61 23.26
C GLU A 72 -12.17 12.61 22.59
N GLY A 73 -13.21 12.40 23.40
CA GLY A 73 -14.60 12.32 22.91
C GLY A 73 -15.13 13.71 22.60
N GLY A 74 -15.23 14.01 21.35
CA GLY A 74 -15.86 15.24 20.85
C GLY A 74 -15.62 15.43 19.36
N SER A 75 -16.45 16.22 18.71
CA SER A 75 -16.43 16.58 17.27
C SER A 75 -15.20 17.43 16.84
N ARG A 76 -14.18 17.57 17.67
CA ARG A 76 -12.95 18.32 17.36
C ARG A 76 -11.75 17.37 17.34
N ASP A 77 -10.85 17.63 16.38
CA ASP A 77 -9.58 16.91 16.28
C ASP A 77 -8.78 17.07 17.59
N SER A 78 -8.12 16.00 18.03
CA SER A 78 -7.23 16.04 19.21
C SER A 78 -6.02 16.93 18.95
N ALA A 79 -5.30 17.33 20.01
CA ALA A 79 -4.05 18.06 19.86
C ALA A 79 -3.03 17.29 18.99
N ALA A 80 -2.98 15.96 19.11
CA ALA A 80 -2.16 15.09 18.31
C ALA A 80 -2.58 15.06 16.82
N GLU A 81 -3.88 15.00 16.56
CA GLU A 81 -4.42 15.03 15.19
C GLU A 81 -4.17 16.36 14.51
N THR A 82 -4.40 17.47 15.24
CA THR A 82 -4.12 18.84 14.76
C THR A 82 -2.62 19.02 14.46
N HIS A 83 -1.74 18.53 15.33
CA HIS A 83 -0.29 18.53 15.11
C HIS A 83 0.07 17.79 13.80
N ALA A 84 -0.46 16.59 13.61
CA ALA A 84 -0.23 15.80 12.40
C ALA A 84 -0.67 16.52 11.13
N ASP A 85 -1.82 17.18 11.17
CA ASP A 85 -2.38 17.89 10.03
C ASP A 85 -1.49 19.05 9.58
N VAL A 86 -0.95 19.80 10.53
CA VAL A 86 -0.05 20.91 10.23
C VAL A 86 1.31 20.43 9.76
N ARG A 87 1.85 19.34 10.33
CA ARG A 87 3.12 18.77 9.87
C ARG A 87 2.98 18.17 8.45
N PHE A 88 1.86 17.53 8.15
CA PHE A 88 1.56 17.08 6.78
C PHE A 88 1.57 18.24 5.79
N THR A 89 0.87 19.34 6.11
CA THR A 89 0.83 20.53 5.25
C THR A 89 2.20 21.23 5.15
N GLY A 90 3.01 21.16 6.21
CA GLY A 90 4.36 21.69 6.27
C GLY A 90 5.42 20.85 5.54
N GLY A 91 5.03 19.70 4.94
CA GLY A 91 5.95 18.85 4.18
C GLY A 91 6.89 17.99 5.03
N PHE A 92 6.59 17.81 6.30
CA PHE A 92 7.36 16.92 7.18
C PHE A 92 7.29 15.47 6.69
N ASP A 93 8.35 14.72 6.96
CA ASP A 93 8.34 13.27 6.81
C ASP A 93 8.12 12.55 8.17
N THR A 94 8.03 11.22 8.11
CA THR A 94 7.82 10.40 9.32
C THR A 94 9.02 10.46 10.29
N VAL A 95 10.23 10.61 9.76
CA VAL A 95 11.46 10.68 10.58
C VAL A 95 11.52 12.01 11.31
N GLU A 96 11.17 13.11 10.65
CA GLU A 96 11.06 14.42 11.25
C GLU A 96 10.00 14.45 12.36
N MET A 97 8.83 13.84 12.10
CA MET A 97 7.75 13.71 13.10
C MET A 97 8.22 12.98 14.37
N ILE A 98 8.90 11.83 14.22
CA ILE A 98 9.44 11.08 15.37
C ILE A 98 10.52 11.89 16.09
N SER A 99 11.37 12.60 15.34
CA SER A 99 12.45 13.40 15.87
C SER A 99 11.95 14.57 16.72
N GLU A 100 10.82 15.20 16.35
CA GLU A 100 10.15 16.22 17.15
C GLU A 100 9.75 15.69 18.54
N PHE A 101 9.07 14.54 18.59
CA PHE A 101 8.63 13.95 19.87
C PHE A 101 9.81 13.50 20.73
N ARG A 102 10.87 12.98 20.11
CA ARG A 102 12.12 12.64 20.84
C ARG A 102 12.77 13.87 21.45
N ALA A 103 12.85 14.97 20.69
CA ALA A 103 13.43 16.23 21.17
C ALA A 103 12.58 16.83 22.28
N LEU A 104 11.25 16.84 22.14
CA LEU A 104 10.33 17.33 23.15
C LEU A 104 10.47 16.54 24.45
N ARG A 105 10.50 15.20 24.37
CA ARG A 105 10.73 14.32 25.53
C ARG A 105 12.05 14.63 26.23
N ALA A 106 13.12 14.71 25.48
CA ALA A 106 14.45 14.98 26.00
C ALA A 106 14.56 16.37 26.64
N GLY A 107 14.00 17.40 26.01
CA GLY A 107 13.97 18.78 26.50
C GLY A 107 13.20 18.89 27.80
N VAL A 108 11.99 18.31 27.88
CA VAL A 108 11.21 18.32 29.14
C VAL A 108 11.96 17.65 30.28
N ILE A 109 12.50 16.46 30.08
CA ILE A 109 13.23 15.72 31.11
C ILE A 109 14.50 16.48 31.54
N LYS A 110 15.25 17.04 30.60
CA LYS A 110 16.45 17.81 30.86
C LYS A 110 16.15 19.04 31.72
N LEU A 111 15.15 19.83 31.34
CA LEU A 111 14.79 21.04 32.05
C LEU A 111 14.21 20.74 33.45
N TRP A 112 13.39 19.71 33.57
CA TRP A 112 12.81 19.24 34.81
C TRP A 112 13.94 18.76 35.79
N ARG A 113 14.88 17.96 35.29
CA ARG A 113 16.05 17.50 36.08
C ARG A 113 16.87 18.66 36.64
N ALA A 114 17.04 19.74 35.88
CA ALA A 114 17.78 20.91 36.33
C ALA A 114 17.09 21.62 37.51
N GLU A 115 15.77 21.51 37.63
CA GLU A 115 15.01 22.07 38.76
C GLU A 115 15.09 21.18 40.02
N TRP A 116 15.30 19.85 39.87
CA TRP A 116 15.44 18.91 41.01
C TRP A 116 16.69 19.09 41.85
N SER A 117 17.77 19.47 41.26
CA SER A 117 19.04 19.69 42.00
C SER A 117 18.87 20.69 43.14
N LYS A 118 17.70 21.30 43.27
CA LYS A 118 17.35 22.31 44.25
C LYS A 118 16.37 21.83 45.33
N THR A 119 15.85 20.57 45.26
CA THR A 119 14.76 20.12 46.13
C THR A 119 15.06 18.71 46.69
N GLU A 120 14.50 18.38 47.87
CA GLU A 120 14.64 17.07 48.53
C GLU A 120 14.17 15.91 47.68
N ALA A 121 14.66 14.68 47.94
CA ALA A 121 14.37 13.45 47.21
C ALA A 121 12.89 13.14 47.18
N VAL A 122 12.23 13.41 46.06
CA VAL A 122 10.85 13.01 45.73
C VAL A 122 10.92 11.75 44.87
N ASP A 123 10.00 10.82 45.07
CA ASP A 123 9.86 9.68 44.16
C ASP A 123 9.29 10.18 42.80
N ILE A 124 10.13 10.25 41.80
CA ILE A 124 9.87 10.81 40.50
C ILE A 124 9.49 9.77 39.47
N LEU A 125 9.67 8.50 39.81
CA LEU A 125 9.46 7.40 38.86
C LEU A 125 8.01 7.31 38.37
N PRO A 126 6.99 7.49 39.21
CA PRO A 126 5.60 7.49 38.73
C PRO A 126 5.31 8.60 37.70
N ASP A 127 5.77 9.83 37.95
CA ASP A 127 5.60 10.95 37.02
C ASP A 127 6.31 10.71 35.71
N LEU A 128 7.54 10.17 35.76
CA LEU A 128 8.30 9.85 34.54
C LEU A 128 7.66 8.75 33.71
N LEU A 129 7.14 7.70 34.35
CA LEU A 129 6.42 6.63 33.65
C LEU A 129 5.17 7.17 32.96
N ARG A 130 4.35 7.94 33.66
CA ARG A 130 3.15 8.54 33.10
C ARG A 130 3.44 9.51 31.97
N PHE A 131 4.49 10.29 32.09
CA PHE A 131 4.93 11.21 31.03
C PHE A 131 5.34 10.44 29.77
N ASN A 132 6.09 9.36 29.90
CA ASN A 132 6.46 8.54 28.75
C ASN A 132 5.23 7.91 28.10
N GLU A 133 4.28 7.39 28.88
CA GLU A 133 3.03 6.86 28.36
C GLU A 133 2.21 7.91 27.61
N ALA A 134 2.09 9.14 28.16
CA ALA A 134 1.35 10.23 27.53
C ALA A 134 2.00 10.68 26.21
N ILE A 135 3.34 10.84 26.18
CA ILE A 135 4.04 11.28 24.95
C ILE A 135 4.01 10.19 23.89
N ASP A 136 4.11 8.91 24.26
CA ASP A 136 4.02 7.79 23.31
C ASP A 136 2.62 7.66 22.73
N GLN A 137 1.57 7.92 23.51
CA GLN A 137 0.19 7.98 23.01
C GLN A 137 0.04 9.12 21.98
N VAL A 138 0.42 10.33 22.33
CA VAL A 138 0.34 11.49 21.42
C VAL A 138 1.12 11.26 20.15
N MET A 139 2.32 10.72 20.25
CA MET A 139 3.14 10.34 19.10
C MET A 139 2.43 9.32 18.19
N THR A 140 1.85 8.27 18.77
CA THR A 140 1.15 7.22 18.04
C THR A 140 -0.08 7.75 17.31
N GLU A 141 -0.89 8.57 17.99
CA GLU A 141 -2.09 9.21 17.39
C GLU A 141 -1.68 10.15 16.25
N SER A 142 -0.66 10.98 16.48
CA SER A 142 -0.15 11.93 15.48
C SER A 142 0.40 11.22 14.24
N LEU A 143 1.23 10.19 14.43
CA LEU A 143 1.78 9.38 13.32
C LEU A 143 0.70 8.63 12.56
N SER A 144 -0.30 8.09 13.25
CA SER A 144 -1.43 7.42 12.61
C SER A 144 -2.21 8.37 11.70
N ARG A 145 -2.55 9.57 12.20
CA ARG A 145 -3.24 10.60 11.42
C ARG A 145 -2.41 11.06 10.23
N PHE A 146 -1.11 11.33 10.44
CA PHE A 146 -0.17 11.74 9.40
C PHE A 146 -0.07 10.69 8.28
N THR A 147 0.16 9.43 8.63
CA THR A 147 0.26 8.33 7.68
C THR A 147 -1.03 8.16 6.88
N ASN A 148 -2.18 8.28 7.54
CA ASN A 148 -3.48 8.23 6.85
C ASN A 148 -3.65 9.38 5.86
N LYS A 149 -3.20 10.60 6.17
CA LYS A 149 -3.22 11.74 5.24
C LYS A 149 -2.29 11.56 4.06
N VAL A 150 -1.05 11.11 4.28
CA VAL A 150 -0.10 10.79 3.20
C VAL A 150 -0.72 9.76 2.24
N ASN A 151 -1.26 8.68 2.78
CA ASN A 151 -1.90 7.63 1.99
C ASN A 151 -3.14 8.14 1.24
N HIS A 152 -3.95 8.97 1.87
CA HIS A 152 -5.14 9.55 1.24
C HIS A 152 -4.77 10.51 0.10
N SER A 153 -3.83 11.41 0.35
CA SER A 153 -3.34 12.37 -0.66
C SER A 153 -2.72 11.66 -1.86
N GLY A 154 -1.86 10.66 -1.61
CA GLY A 154 -1.28 9.82 -2.67
C GLY A 154 -2.35 9.13 -3.51
N SER A 155 -3.42 8.63 -2.87
CA SER A 155 -4.53 7.98 -3.58
C SER A 155 -5.34 8.93 -4.45
N LEU A 156 -5.62 10.14 -3.96
CA LEU A 156 -6.32 11.17 -4.74
C LEU A 156 -5.50 11.60 -5.96
N PHE A 157 -4.20 11.86 -5.74
CA PHE A 157 -3.29 12.24 -6.82
C PHE A 157 -3.26 11.19 -7.94
N ILE A 158 -3.14 9.90 -7.58
CA ILE A 158 -3.13 8.82 -8.55
C ILE A 158 -4.48 8.68 -9.24
N GLY A 159 -5.59 8.78 -8.49
CA GLY A 159 -6.94 8.74 -9.09
C GLY A 159 -7.14 9.82 -10.14
N THR A 160 -6.63 11.03 -9.89
CA THR A 160 -6.70 12.15 -10.85
C THR A 160 -5.84 11.86 -12.08
N LEU A 161 -4.57 11.50 -11.89
CA LEU A 161 -3.66 11.17 -13.01
C LEU A 161 -4.22 10.07 -13.92
N VAL A 162 -4.86 9.08 -13.32
CA VAL A 162 -5.49 7.98 -14.06
C VAL A 162 -6.59 8.46 -14.99
N ASN A 163 -7.51 9.26 -14.46
CA ASN A 163 -8.60 9.80 -15.26
C ASN A 163 -8.06 10.68 -16.39
N ASP A 164 -7.05 11.48 -16.10
CA ASP A 164 -6.41 12.38 -17.08
C ASP A 164 -5.65 11.61 -18.17
N LEU A 165 -5.10 10.44 -17.86
CA LEU A 165 -4.45 9.56 -18.84
C LEU A 165 -5.43 8.69 -19.62
N ARG A 166 -6.49 8.19 -18.96
CA ARG A 166 -7.47 7.31 -19.60
C ARG A 166 -8.23 8.02 -20.72
N GLY A 167 -8.63 9.27 -20.52
CA GLY A 167 -9.36 10.06 -21.49
C GLY A 167 -8.70 10.11 -22.87
N PRO A 168 -7.47 10.64 -23.01
CA PRO A 168 -6.75 10.71 -24.27
C PRO A 168 -6.45 9.34 -24.88
N LEU A 169 -6.18 8.30 -24.08
CA LEU A 169 -5.96 6.95 -24.57
C LEU A 169 -7.21 6.36 -25.19
N VAL A 170 -8.38 6.50 -24.55
CA VAL A 170 -9.66 6.07 -25.11
C VAL A 170 -9.98 6.84 -26.39
N ALA A 171 -9.77 8.15 -26.41
CA ALA A 171 -9.99 8.96 -27.62
C ALA A 171 -9.09 8.53 -28.79
N SER A 172 -7.81 8.25 -28.52
CA SER A 172 -6.87 7.76 -29.53
C SER A 172 -7.29 6.39 -30.09
N ASN A 173 -7.68 5.47 -29.21
CA ASN A 173 -8.17 4.15 -29.62
C ASN A 173 -9.45 4.22 -30.46
N ASN A 174 -10.42 5.04 -30.04
CA ASN A 174 -11.68 5.24 -30.78
C ASN A 174 -11.42 5.88 -32.15
N SER A 175 -10.46 6.81 -32.25
CA SER A 175 -10.06 7.43 -33.51
C SER A 175 -9.43 6.42 -34.47
N ALA A 176 -8.56 5.55 -33.94
CA ALA A 176 -7.96 4.47 -34.73
C ALA A 176 -9.03 3.51 -35.26
N GLN A 177 -9.95 3.05 -34.41
CA GLN A 177 -11.07 2.21 -34.81
C GLN A 177 -12.00 2.86 -35.83
N ALA A 178 -12.28 4.16 -35.66
CA ALA A 178 -13.10 4.91 -36.63
C ALA A 178 -12.45 5.01 -37.99
N LEU A 179 -11.11 5.10 -38.06
CA LEU A 179 -10.37 5.07 -39.34
C LEU A 179 -10.52 3.72 -40.04
N VAL A 180 -10.39 2.61 -39.31
CA VAL A 180 -10.61 1.24 -39.88
C VAL A 180 -12.05 1.07 -40.40
N MET A 181 -13.04 1.52 -39.61
CA MET A 181 -14.45 1.40 -39.96
C MET A 181 -14.84 2.21 -41.24
N ARG A 182 -14.13 3.30 -41.54
CA ARG A 182 -14.38 4.10 -42.74
C ARG A 182 -13.98 3.39 -44.06
N GLY A 183 -13.20 2.29 -43.98
CA GLY A 183 -12.96 1.34 -45.09
C GLY A 183 -12.23 1.90 -46.32
N LYS A 184 -11.45 3.00 -46.14
CA LYS A 184 -10.70 3.65 -47.23
C LYS A 184 -9.19 3.66 -47.02
N LEU A 185 -8.69 2.76 -46.19
CA LEU A 185 -7.29 2.65 -45.86
C LEU A 185 -6.61 1.65 -46.79
N ASP A 186 -5.41 1.99 -47.24
CA ASP A 186 -4.51 1.03 -47.88
C ASP A 186 -3.84 0.11 -46.85
N ASP A 187 -3.13 -0.91 -47.33
CA ASP A 187 -2.52 -1.94 -46.46
C ASP A 187 -1.49 -1.36 -45.50
N GLU A 188 -0.77 -0.31 -45.89
CA GLU A 188 0.22 0.36 -45.03
C GLU A 188 -0.48 1.18 -43.94
N GLN A 189 -1.53 1.90 -44.28
CA GLN A 189 -2.35 2.65 -43.33
C GLN A 189 -3.05 1.74 -42.33
N VAL A 190 -3.59 0.59 -42.76
CA VAL A 190 -4.17 -0.43 -41.88
C VAL A 190 -3.12 -0.90 -40.88
N LYS A 191 -1.89 -1.17 -41.32
CA LYS A 191 -0.80 -1.59 -40.44
C LYS A 191 -0.44 -0.51 -39.42
N LEU A 192 -0.38 0.76 -39.81
CA LEU A 192 -0.11 1.87 -38.90
C LEU A 192 -1.23 2.03 -37.87
N VAL A 193 -2.48 1.96 -38.27
CA VAL A 193 -3.62 2.04 -37.36
C VAL A 193 -3.61 0.89 -36.35
N SER A 194 -3.32 -0.34 -36.81
CA SER A 194 -3.19 -1.51 -35.93
C SER A 194 -2.06 -1.35 -34.90
N GLN A 195 -0.94 -0.69 -35.28
CA GLN A 195 0.13 -0.33 -34.35
C GLN A 195 -0.34 0.69 -33.28
N ILE A 196 -1.13 1.69 -33.70
CA ILE A 196 -1.71 2.69 -32.77
C ILE A 196 -2.65 2.01 -31.79
N GLU A 197 -3.57 1.15 -32.26
CA GLU A 197 -4.50 0.40 -31.41
C GLU A 197 -3.75 -0.48 -30.40
N THR A 198 -2.74 -1.21 -30.86
CA THR A 198 -1.90 -2.06 -30.02
C THR A 198 -1.16 -1.26 -28.97
N GLY A 199 -0.55 -0.13 -29.38
CA GLY A 199 0.18 0.76 -28.49
C GLY A 199 -0.73 1.38 -27.42
N THR A 200 -1.89 1.89 -27.84
CA THR A 200 -2.86 2.51 -26.95
C THR A 200 -3.45 1.50 -25.95
N SER A 201 -3.81 0.32 -26.42
CA SER A 201 -4.32 -0.77 -25.55
C SER A 201 -3.27 -1.22 -24.53
N ARG A 202 -2.00 -1.32 -24.97
CA ARG A 202 -0.88 -1.64 -24.07
C ARG A 202 -0.69 -0.56 -23.00
N THR A 203 -0.71 0.72 -23.40
CA THR A 203 -0.54 1.84 -22.46
C THR A 203 -1.70 1.88 -21.45
N THR A 204 -2.94 1.67 -21.91
CA THR A 204 -4.12 1.60 -21.04
C THR A 204 -3.97 0.51 -19.98
N ARG A 205 -3.49 -0.68 -20.37
CA ARG A 205 -3.24 -1.78 -19.42
C ARG A 205 -2.15 -1.44 -18.42
N LEU A 206 -1.04 -0.81 -18.87
CA LEU A 206 0.05 -0.39 -17.97
C LEU A 206 -0.43 0.64 -16.94
N VAL A 207 -1.20 1.64 -17.37
CA VAL A 207 -1.79 2.64 -16.48
C VAL A 207 -2.71 1.97 -15.46
N SER A 208 -3.60 1.07 -15.90
CA SER A 208 -4.49 0.34 -14.98
C SER A 208 -3.71 -0.52 -13.98
N SER A 209 -2.66 -1.20 -14.43
CA SER A 209 -1.78 -2.00 -13.56
C SER A 209 -1.05 -1.15 -12.52
N LEU A 210 -0.57 0.03 -12.91
CA LEU A 210 0.07 0.96 -11.97
C LEU A 210 -0.90 1.40 -10.86
N ILE A 211 -2.15 1.66 -11.21
CA ILE A 211 -3.20 2.01 -10.25
C ILE A 211 -3.44 0.90 -9.26
N ASP A 212 -3.68 -0.31 -9.78
CA ASP A 212 -3.92 -1.47 -8.94
C ASP A 212 -2.74 -1.68 -7.96
N ALA A 213 -1.51 -1.59 -8.44
CA ALA A 213 -0.31 -1.72 -7.61
C ALA A 213 -0.25 -0.66 -6.50
N VAL A 214 -0.60 0.58 -6.81
CA VAL A 214 -0.62 1.65 -5.81
C VAL A 214 -1.75 1.45 -4.79
N LEU A 215 -2.96 1.09 -5.21
CA LEU A 215 -4.07 0.81 -4.30
C LEU A 215 -3.73 -0.35 -3.35
N ILE A 216 -3.07 -1.40 -3.84
CA ILE A 216 -2.60 -2.51 -3.00
C ILE A 216 -1.57 -2.00 -1.98
N ARG A 217 -0.59 -1.21 -2.42
CA ARG A 217 0.46 -0.66 -1.55
C ARG A 217 -0.08 0.25 -0.45
N LEU A 218 -1.15 0.98 -0.73
CA LEU A 218 -1.85 1.83 0.23
C LEU A 218 -2.86 1.07 1.13
N ASN A 219 -2.83 -0.26 1.14
CA ASN A 219 -3.76 -1.14 1.87
C ASN A 219 -5.25 -0.87 1.58
N LYS A 220 -5.56 -0.27 0.42
CA LYS A 220 -6.95 -0.04 -0.01
C LYS A 220 -7.55 -1.23 -0.76
N GLY A 221 -6.70 -2.19 -1.15
CA GLY A 221 -7.09 -3.33 -1.95
C GLY A 221 -7.48 -2.95 -3.38
N VAL A 222 -7.67 -3.97 -4.22
CA VAL A 222 -8.16 -3.79 -5.59
C VAL A 222 -9.69 -3.74 -5.56
N PRO A 223 -10.33 -2.72 -6.18
CA PRO A 223 -11.79 -2.72 -6.31
C PRO A 223 -12.25 -3.90 -7.15
N ILE A 224 -13.26 -4.62 -6.65
CA ILE A 224 -13.89 -5.74 -7.34
C ILE A 224 -15.42 -5.56 -7.38
N ALA A 225 -16.06 -6.05 -8.45
CA ALA A 225 -17.49 -6.09 -8.62
C ALA A 225 -17.94 -7.57 -8.88
N PRO A 226 -18.06 -8.38 -7.82
CA PRO A 226 -18.41 -9.79 -7.97
C PRO A 226 -19.80 -9.97 -8.58
N ALA A 227 -19.91 -10.91 -9.51
CA ALA A 227 -21.16 -11.32 -10.14
C ALA A 227 -21.15 -12.84 -10.37
N PRO A 228 -22.32 -13.48 -10.46
CA PRO A 228 -22.41 -14.89 -10.81
C PRO A 228 -21.70 -15.20 -12.14
N MET A 229 -20.76 -16.14 -12.14
CA MET A 229 -20.02 -16.57 -13.32
C MET A 229 -19.59 -18.03 -13.24
N ASP A 230 -19.16 -18.56 -14.37
CA ASP A 230 -18.52 -19.87 -14.48
C ASP A 230 -17.02 -19.69 -14.79
N MET A 231 -16.18 -20.23 -13.91
CA MET A 231 -14.72 -20.13 -14.00
C MET A 231 -14.17 -20.90 -15.21
N GLY A 232 -14.82 -22.01 -15.59
CA GLY A 232 -14.42 -22.78 -16.76
C GLY A 232 -14.55 -21.99 -18.06
N THR A 233 -15.60 -21.17 -18.17
CA THR A 233 -15.76 -20.25 -19.29
C THR A 233 -14.65 -19.22 -19.34
N ALA A 234 -14.30 -18.60 -18.18
CA ALA A 234 -13.24 -17.61 -18.11
C ALA A 234 -11.87 -18.18 -18.50
N VAL A 235 -11.55 -19.40 -18.05
CA VAL A 235 -10.31 -20.11 -18.42
C VAL A 235 -10.27 -20.36 -19.93
N GLN A 236 -11.37 -20.82 -20.52
CA GLN A 236 -11.41 -21.06 -21.96
C GLN A 236 -11.25 -19.81 -22.81
N GLU A 237 -11.85 -18.68 -22.37
CA GLU A 237 -11.72 -17.39 -23.04
C GLU A 237 -10.29 -16.87 -22.99
N ALA A 238 -9.69 -16.87 -21.80
CA ALA A 238 -8.30 -16.42 -21.60
C ALA A 238 -7.30 -17.26 -22.41
N ALA A 239 -7.47 -18.58 -22.40
CA ALA A 239 -6.61 -19.47 -23.17
C ALA A 239 -6.75 -19.27 -24.68
N LYS A 240 -7.99 -19.05 -25.20
CA LYS A 240 -8.22 -18.74 -26.62
C LYS A 240 -7.59 -17.43 -27.04
N GLU A 241 -7.69 -16.40 -26.21
CA GLU A 241 -7.07 -15.08 -26.48
C GLU A 241 -5.54 -15.22 -26.60
N VAL A 242 -4.91 -15.90 -25.64
CA VAL A 242 -3.46 -16.12 -25.66
C VAL A 242 -3.05 -17.03 -26.82
N GLN A 243 -3.80 -18.09 -27.12
CA GLN A 243 -3.51 -18.98 -28.25
C GLN A 243 -3.57 -18.23 -29.59
N ALA A 244 -4.52 -17.29 -29.74
CA ALA A 244 -4.62 -16.46 -30.95
C ALA A 244 -3.43 -15.53 -31.11
N ALA A 245 -2.93 -14.95 -29.98
CA ALA A 245 -1.77 -14.08 -29.99
C ALA A 245 -0.43 -14.84 -30.13
N HIS A 246 -0.40 -16.11 -29.73
CA HIS A 246 0.79 -16.96 -29.75
C HIS A 246 0.50 -18.34 -30.41
N PRO A 247 0.28 -18.40 -31.74
CA PRO A 247 -0.13 -19.63 -32.42
C PRO A 247 0.82 -20.83 -32.28
N GLY A 248 2.12 -20.54 -32.05
CA GLY A 248 3.17 -21.55 -31.85
C GLY A 248 3.24 -22.14 -30.44
N ARG A 249 2.44 -21.66 -29.49
CA ARG A 249 2.43 -22.16 -28.10
C ARG A 249 1.21 -23.04 -27.85
N LYS A 250 1.45 -24.20 -27.27
CA LYS A 250 0.37 -25.12 -26.89
C LYS A 250 -0.13 -24.79 -25.47
N ILE A 251 -1.43 -24.50 -25.34
CA ILE A 251 -2.09 -24.30 -24.05
C ILE A 251 -3.02 -25.50 -23.83
N LEU A 252 -2.84 -26.18 -22.71
CA LEU A 252 -3.67 -27.29 -22.26
C LEU A 252 -4.64 -26.78 -21.21
N ILE A 253 -5.92 -27.11 -21.36
CA ILE A 253 -6.96 -26.69 -20.42
C ILE A 253 -7.56 -27.93 -19.75
N GLU A 254 -7.59 -27.91 -18.42
CA GLU A 254 -8.21 -28.93 -17.60
C GLU A 254 -9.26 -28.33 -16.68
N THR A 255 -10.48 -28.81 -16.77
CA THR A 255 -11.57 -28.33 -15.90
C THR A 255 -12.26 -29.51 -15.23
N SER A 256 -12.55 -29.40 -13.93
CA SER A 256 -13.22 -30.46 -13.16
C SER A 256 -14.04 -29.91 -12.00
N GLY A 257 -15.11 -30.61 -11.67
CA GLY A 257 -16.03 -30.26 -10.59
C GLY A 257 -16.97 -29.10 -10.95
N ASP A 258 -17.66 -28.58 -9.94
CA ASP A 258 -18.51 -27.39 -10.11
C ASP A 258 -17.63 -26.12 -10.10
N LEU A 259 -17.74 -25.30 -11.14
CA LEU A 259 -16.92 -24.10 -11.36
C LEU A 259 -17.72 -22.81 -11.24
N LYS A 260 -18.95 -22.86 -10.74
CA LYS A 260 -19.81 -21.70 -10.55
C LYS A 260 -19.53 -20.99 -9.22
N GLY A 261 -19.62 -19.66 -9.21
CA GLY A 261 -19.44 -18.82 -8.04
C GLY A 261 -19.62 -17.34 -8.36
N GLU A 262 -19.29 -16.48 -7.41
CA GLU A 262 -19.44 -15.04 -7.51
C GLU A 262 -18.05 -14.37 -7.50
N TRP A 263 -17.60 -13.91 -8.66
CA TRP A 263 -16.31 -13.22 -8.82
C TRP A 263 -16.44 -12.07 -9.83
N ASP A 264 -15.48 -11.17 -9.83
CA ASP A 264 -15.33 -10.15 -10.88
C ASP A 264 -14.70 -10.78 -12.13
N ARG A 265 -15.49 -10.91 -13.20
CA ARG A 265 -15.07 -11.55 -14.45
C ARG A 265 -13.84 -10.87 -15.07
N ALA A 266 -13.79 -9.53 -15.06
CA ALA A 266 -12.67 -8.78 -15.63
C ALA A 266 -11.38 -9.01 -14.82
N ARG A 267 -11.50 -9.04 -13.50
CA ARG A 267 -10.37 -9.32 -12.59
C ARG A 267 -9.90 -10.76 -12.66
N VAL A 268 -10.80 -11.73 -12.79
CA VAL A 268 -10.42 -13.13 -13.05
C VAL A 268 -9.69 -13.26 -14.38
N GLY A 269 -10.17 -12.59 -15.43
CA GLY A 269 -9.46 -12.51 -16.72
C GLY A 269 -8.05 -11.92 -16.57
N GLN A 270 -7.87 -10.89 -15.73
CA GLN A 270 -6.58 -10.30 -15.44
C GLN A 270 -5.64 -11.26 -14.70
N ILE A 271 -6.14 -12.04 -13.71
CA ILE A 271 -5.37 -13.12 -13.05
C ILE A 271 -4.84 -14.09 -14.10
N LEU A 272 -5.74 -14.65 -14.93
CA LEU A 272 -5.38 -15.65 -15.93
C LEU A 272 -4.39 -15.09 -16.95
N SER A 273 -4.63 -13.90 -17.49
CA SER A 273 -3.75 -13.23 -18.44
C SER A 273 -2.35 -13.01 -17.86
N ASN A 274 -2.23 -12.55 -16.61
CA ASN A 274 -0.95 -12.34 -15.95
C ASN A 274 -0.21 -13.66 -15.74
N LEU A 275 -0.86 -14.71 -15.22
CA LEU A 275 -0.23 -16.00 -14.96
C LEU A 275 0.20 -16.71 -16.25
N ILE A 276 -0.65 -16.68 -17.30
CA ILE A 276 -0.30 -17.27 -18.58
C ILE A 276 0.82 -16.49 -19.28
N SER A 277 0.81 -15.15 -19.20
CA SER A 277 1.90 -14.31 -19.73
C SER A 277 3.23 -14.58 -19.03
N ASN A 278 3.19 -14.77 -17.71
CA ASN A 278 4.37 -15.17 -16.94
C ASN A 278 4.91 -16.55 -17.41
N ALA A 279 4.03 -17.52 -17.58
CA ALA A 279 4.38 -18.85 -18.09
C ALA A 279 4.94 -18.81 -19.54
N LEU A 280 4.44 -17.90 -20.38
CA LEU A 280 4.97 -17.67 -21.74
C LEU A 280 6.38 -17.08 -21.74
N LEU A 281 6.65 -16.14 -20.81
CA LEU A 281 7.89 -15.40 -20.74
C LEU A 281 9.01 -16.24 -20.12
N HIS A 282 8.72 -16.96 -19.04
CA HIS A 282 9.69 -17.67 -18.22
C HIS A 282 9.70 -19.19 -18.45
N GLY A 283 8.64 -19.75 -19.01
CA GLY A 283 8.58 -21.19 -19.33
C GLY A 283 9.41 -21.58 -20.54
N LEU A 284 9.72 -22.85 -20.64
CA LEU A 284 10.42 -23.41 -21.81
C LEU A 284 9.58 -23.23 -23.07
N LYS A 285 10.18 -22.70 -24.14
CA LYS A 285 9.47 -22.36 -25.39
C LYS A 285 8.82 -23.57 -26.10
N THR A 286 9.36 -24.75 -25.88
CA THR A 286 8.91 -26.00 -26.51
C THR A 286 7.83 -26.73 -25.74
N SER A 287 7.67 -26.41 -24.45
CA SER A 287 6.74 -27.12 -23.56
C SER A 287 5.34 -26.45 -23.52
N PRO A 288 4.29 -27.22 -23.33
CA PRO A 288 2.95 -26.69 -23.19
C PRO A 288 2.79 -25.92 -21.88
N ILE A 289 1.85 -24.97 -21.85
CA ILE A 289 1.38 -24.34 -20.62
C ILE A 289 0.08 -25.03 -20.24
N ALA A 290 -0.01 -25.54 -19.01
CA ALA A 290 -1.25 -26.13 -18.50
C ALA A 290 -1.98 -25.12 -17.62
N VAL A 291 -3.29 -24.92 -17.93
CA VAL A 291 -4.19 -24.06 -17.16
C VAL A 291 -5.31 -24.94 -16.63
N ALA A 292 -5.45 -25.04 -15.33
CA ALA A 292 -6.49 -25.87 -14.72
C ALA A 292 -7.42 -25.07 -13.81
N ALA A 293 -8.70 -25.45 -13.83
CA ALA A 293 -9.70 -24.99 -12.85
C ALA A 293 -10.40 -26.19 -12.21
N LYS A 294 -10.35 -26.27 -10.90
CA LYS A 294 -10.94 -27.37 -10.12
C LYS A 294 -11.90 -26.85 -9.06
N GLY A 295 -13.14 -27.32 -9.11
CA GLY A 295 -14.10 -27.09 -8.03
C GLY A 295 -13.77 -27.92 -6.81
N ALA A 296 -13.55 -27.29 -5.66
CA ALA A 296 -13.17 -27.92 -4.41
C ALA A 296 -14.05 -27.39 -3.24
N GLY A 297 -15.21 -27.99 -3.06
CA GLY A 297 -16.15 -27.59 -2.00
C GLY A 297 -16.59 -26.12 -2.12
N GLN A 298 -16.18 -25.29 -1.16
CA GLN A 298 -16.55 -23.87 -1.10
C GLN A 298 -15.63 -22.94 -1.91
N GLU A 299 -14.66 -23.47 -2.63
CA GLU A 299 -13.72 -22.72 -3.45
C GLU A 299 -13.54 -23.29 -4.84
N VAL A 300 -12.97 -22.49 -5.73
CA VAL A 300 -12.42 -22.93 -7.00
C VAL A 300 -10.92 -22.69 -6.99
N ILE A 301 -10.16 -23.70 -7.36
CA ILE A 301 -8.70 -23.66 -7.46
C ILE A 301 -8.33 -23.44 -8.92
N LEU A 302 -7.66 -22.32 -9.20
CA LEU A 302 -7.03 -22.04 -10.48
C LEU A 302 -5.56 -22.37 -10.40
N SER A 303 -5.00 -23.08 -11.38
CA SER A 303 -3.57 -23.29 -11.49
C SER A 303 -3.06 -23.04 -12.90
N VAL A 304 -1.84 -22.48 -12.98
CA VAL A 304 -1.09 -22.32 -14.23
C VAL A 304 0.28 -22.93 -14.02
N HIS A 305 0.60 -23.90 -14.87
CA HIS A 305 1.85 -24.64 -14.84
C HIS A 305 2.65 -24.43 -16.12
N ASN A 306 3.95 -24.23 -15.96
CA ASN A 306 4.92 -24.24 -17.06
C ASN A 306 6.20 -25.00 -16.64
N GLU A 307 6.86 -25.63 -17.58
CA GLU A 307 8.22 -26.13 -17.40
C GLU A 307 9.20 -24.96 -17.32
N GLY A 308 10.18 -25.07 -16.41
CA GLY A 308 11.15 -24.04 -16.04
C GLY A 308 11.03 -23.67 -14.57
N ALA A 309 12.17 -23.57 -13.90
CA ALA A 309 12.22 -23.29 -12.47
C ALA A 309 12.53 -21.83 -12.18
N ILE A 310 11.90 -21.30 -11.14
CA ILE A 310 12.26 -20.02 -10.52
C ILE A 310 13.41 -20.30 -9.53
N PRO A 311 14.50 -19.50 -9.56
CA PRO A 311 15.58 -19.68 -8.59
C PRO A 311 15.06 -19.63 -7.14
N PRO A 312 15.51 -20.51 -6.23
CA PRO A 312 14.99 -20.61 -4.87
C PRO A 312 14.95 -19.29 -4.09
N GLY A 313 15.96 -18.43 -4.29
CA GLY A 313 16.02 -17.11 -3.65
C GLY A 313 14.97 -16.12 -4.15
N VAL A 314 14.36 -16.34 -5.31
CA VAL A 314 13.34 -15.47 -5.92
C VAL A 314 11.93 -15.94 -5.59
N VAL A 315 11.71 -17.23 -5.32
CA VAL A 315 10.38 -17.80 -5.03
C VAL A 315 9.71 -17.09 -3.85
N ALA A 316 10.46 -16.74 -2.81
CA ALA A 316 9.93 -16.10 -1.62
C ALA A 316 9.43 -14.65 -1.89
N THR A 317 9.97 -13.98 -2.88
CA THR A 317 9.71 -12.57 -3.22
C THR A 317 9.01 -12.39 -4.56
N VAL A 318 8.55 -13.47 -5.19
CA VAL A 318 7.98 -13.45 -6.55
C VAL A 318 6.74 -12.57 -6.67
N PHE A 319 6.03 -12.35 -5.57
CA PHE A 319 4.87 -11.46 -5.48
C PHE A 319 5.22 -10.05 -5.01
N ASP A 320 6.48 -9.74 -4.70
CA ASP A 320 6.89 -8.40 -4.30
C ASP A 320 6.94 -7.47 -5.52
N PRO A 321 6.46 -6.22 -5.40
CA PRO A 321 6.37 -5.29 -6.55
C PRO A 321 7.71 -4.78 -7.06
N LEU A 322 8.77 -4.95 -6.28
CA LEU A 322 10.14 -4.56 -6.61
C LEU A 322 11.08 -5.67 -6.12
N PRO A 323 11.89 -6.30 -6.98
CA PRO A 323 12.94 -7.19 -6.53
C PRO A 323 13.90 -6.37 -5.64
N ARG A 324 14.06 -6.78 -4.39
CA ARG A 324 15.08 -6.23 -3.48
C ARG A 324 16.43 -6.77 -3.92
N GLY A 325 17.03 -6.14 -4.94
CA GLY A 325 18.45 -6.33 -5.26
C GLY A 325 19.27 -5.48 -4.28
N GLU A 326 20.35 -6.06 -3.72
CA GLU A 326 21.25 -5.39 -2.79
C GLU A 326 22.05 -4.22 -3.40
N ASP A 327 21.93 -3.97 -4.72
CA ASP A 327 22.61 -2.88 -5.43
C ASP A 327 21.60 -1.92 -6.08
N GLU A 328 21.37 -0.78 -5.45
CA GLU A 328 20.57 0.35 -6.00
C GLU A 328 21.13 0.91 -7.32
N ASN A 329 22.32 0.53 -7.74
CA ASN A 329 23.00 1.04 -8.95
C ASN A 329 22.95 0.12 -10.17
N GLN A 330 22.38 -1.06 -10.08
CA GLN A 330 22.14 -1.90 -11.26
C GLN A 330 20.75 -1.63 -11.80
N ILE A 331 20.67 -0.85 -12.86
CA ILE A 331 19.45 -0.77 -13.69
C ILE A 331 19.17 -2.20 -14.16
N PRO A 332 18.04 -2.83 -13.77
CA PRO A 332 17.76 -4.20 -14.14
C PRO A 332 17.73 -4.31 -15.66
N ASP A 333 18.43 -5.32 -16.18
CA ASP A 333 18.35 -5.72 -17.59
C ASP A 333 16.88 -5.80 -18.05
N GLU A 334 16.58 -5.66 -19.33
CA GLU A 334 15.20 -5.67 -19.89
C GLU A 334 14.34 -6.87 -19.43
N LYS A 335 14.98 -7.92 -18.89
CA LYS A 335 14.35 -9.10 -18.26
C LYS A 335 13.82 -8.87 -16.83
N ALA A 336 14.30 -7.85 -16.13
CA ALA A 336 13.80 -7.47 -14.79
C ALA A 336 12.74 -6.34 -14.88
N ARG A 337 12.00 -6.28 -15.99
CA ARG A 337 10.83 -5.41 -16.08
C ARG A 337 9.91 -5.73 -14.92
N LEU A 338 9.59 -4.69 -14.16
CA LEU A 338 8.59 -4.63 -13.10
C LEU A 338 7.44 -5.60 -13.41
N ASP A 339 7.55 -6.83 -12.89
CA ASP A 339 6.48 -7.82 -13.08
C ASP A 339 5.36 -7.52 -12.07
N LEU A 340 4.76 -6.33 -12.24
CA LEU A 340 3.60 -5.91 -11.49
C LEU A 340 2.44 -6.90 -11.62
N GLY A 341 2.51 -7.78 -12.63
CA GLY A 341 1.47 -8.75 -12.92
C GLY A 341 1.23 -9.73 -11.76
N LEU A 342 2.28 -10.30 -11.18
CA LEU A 342 2.15 -11.23 -10.06
C LEU A 342 1.72 -10.53 -8.76
N PHE A 343 2.27 -9.35 -8.47
CA PHE A 343 1.84 -8.52 -7.35
C PHE A 343 0.36 -8.13 -7.44
N ILE A 344 -0.09 -7.71 -8.61
CA ILE A 344 -1.50 -7.37 -8.87
C ILE A 344 -2.37 -8.63 -8.76
N THR A 345 -1.91 -9.76 -9.30
CA THR A 345 -2.62 -11.04 -9.19
C THR A 345 -2.86 -11.41 -7.73
N GLN A 346 -1.84 -11.29 -6.87
CA GLN A 346 -1.98 -11.50 -5.43
C GLN A 346 -3.02 -10.54 -4.81
N GLY A 347 -2.97 -9.25 -5.19
CA GLY A 347 -3.93 -8.25 -4.72
C GLY A 347 -5.37 -8.57 -5.14
N ILE A 348 -5.60 -8.99 -6.39
CA ILE A 348 -6.92 -9.39 -6.89
C ILE A 348 -7.44 -10.64 -6.18
N VAL A 349 -6.61 -11.67 -6.02
CA VAL A 349 -6.97 -12.89 -5.30
C VAL A 349 -7.32 -12.57 -3.85
N THR A 350 -6.55 -11.73 -3.18
CA THR A 350 -6.81 -11.28 -1.80
C THR A 350 -8.13 -10.48 -1.72
N ALA A 351 -8.42 -9.61 -2.69
CA ALA A 351 -9.68 -8.86 -2.74
C ALA A 351 -10.91 -9.80 -2.85
N HIS A 352 -10.77 -10.94 -3.52
CA HIS A 352 -11.79 -11.99 -3.57
C HIS A 352 -11.84 -12.88 -2.32
N GLY A 353 -11.04 -12.58 -1.27
CA GLY A 353 -10.95 -13.38 -0.05
C GLY A 353 -10.13 -14.66 -0.21
N GLY A 354 -9.40 -14.79 -1.31
CA GLY A 354 -8.60 -15.95 -1.68
C GLY A 354 -7.14 -15.87 -1.25
N LYS A 355 -6.37 -16.88 -1.67
CA LYS A 355 -4.91 -16.96 -1.47
C LYS A 355 -4.25 -17.50 -2.73
N ILE A 356 -3.10 -16.93 -3.11
CA ILE A 356 -2.24 -17.46 -4.18
C ILE A 356 -0.93 -17.97 -3.61
N THR A 357 -0.44 -19.07 -4.18
CA THR A 357 0.84 -19.68 -3.83
C THR A 357 1.61 -20.03 -5.11
N VAL A 358 2.90 -20.24 -4.98
CA VAL A 358 3.78 -20.72 -6.04
C VAL A 358 4.61 -21.88 -5.51
N THR A 359 4.76 -22.91 -6.32
CA THR A 359 5.75 -23.98 -6.14
C THR A 359 6.62 -24.04 -7.39
N SER A 360 7.92 -24.25 -7.22
CA SER A 360 8.86 -24.28 -8.34
C SER A 360 10.03 -25.20 -8.04
N SER A 361 10.32 -26.12 -8.95
CA SER A 361 11.50 -27.01 -8.91
C SER A 361 11.98 -27.30 -10.34
N GLU A 362 13.20 -27.78 -10.47
CA GLU A 362 13.74 -28.19 -11.77
C GLU A 362 13.00 -29.41 -12.35
N GLU A 363 12.46 -30.27 -11.50
CA GLU A 363 11.79 -31.51 -11.91
C GLU A 363 10.32 -31.26 -12.30
N GLU A 364 9.60 -30.43 -11.53
CA GLU A 364 8.17 -30.21 -11.70
C GLU A 364 7.83 -28.89 -12.42
N GLY A 365 8.85 -28.07 -12.72
CA GLY A 365 8.62 -26.73 -13.27
C GLY A 365 8.05 -25.75 -12.24
N THR A 366 7.28 -24.76 -12.71
CA THR A 366 6.65 -23.73 -11.90
C THR A 366 5.14 -23.84 -11.95
N ILE A 367 4.49 -23.85 -10.79
CA ILE A 367 3.03 -23.90 -10.65
C ILE A 367 2.57 -22.72 -9.77
N PHE A 368 1.78 -21.83 -10.34
CA PHE A 368 1.02 -20.83 -9.59
C PHE A 368 -0.36 -21.37 -9.28
N THR A 369 -0.79 -21.32 -8.01
CA THR A 369 -2.10 -21.84 -7.58
C THR A 369 -2.86 -20.77 -6.82
N ALA A 370 -4.03 -20.36 -7.34
CA ALA A 370 -4.93 -19.40 -6.71
C ALA A 370 -6.19 -20.13 -6.18
N HIS A 371 -6.46 -20.01 -4.90
CA HIS A 371 -7.64 -20.49 -4.20
C HIS A 371 -8.65 -19.35 -4.11
N LEU A 372 -9.80 -19.49 -4.74
CA LEU A 372 -10.83 -18.46 -4.83
C LEU A 372 -12.14 -18.96 -4.20
N PRO A 373 -12.55 -18.43 -3.04
CA PRO A 373 -13.84 -18.74 -2.43
C PRO A 373 -14.98 -18.45 -3.40
N ARG A 374 -16.02 -19.31 -3.42
CA ARG A 374 -17.21 -19.13 -4.30
C ARG A 374 -18.04 -17.91 -3.94
N LYS A 375 -18.00 -17.50 -2.67
CA LYS A 375 -18.60 -16.30 -2.14
C LYS A 375 -17.60 -15.59 -1.25
N ASN A 376 -17.47 -14.29 -1.42
CA ASN A 376 -16.63 -13.49 -0.56
C ASN A 376 -17.39 -13.18 0.73
N SER A 377 -16.99 -13.79 1.84
CA SER A 377 -17.60 -13.56 3.18
C SER A 377 -17.23 -12.19 3.78
N LYS A 378 -16.45 -11.37 3.09
CA LYS A 378 -16.02 -10.04 3.55
C LYS A 378 -16.74 -8.88 2.85
N LEU A 379 -17.58 -9.16 1.88
CA LEU A 379 -18.50 -8.24 1.23
C LEU A 379 -19.92 -8.49 1.74
#